data_0d67379034d998646b9465854f0640c6
#
_entry.id   0d67379034d998646b9465854f0640c6
#
_cell.length_a   1.000
_cell.length_b   1.000
_cell.length_c   1.000
_cell.angle_alpha   90.00
_cell.angle_beta   90.00
_cell.angle_gamma   90.00
#
_symmetry.space_group_name_H-M   'P 1'
#
loop_
_entity.id
_entity.type
_entity.pdbx_description
1 polymer ?
#
loop_
_entity_poly.entity_id
_entity_poly.type
_entity_poly.pdbx_seq_one_letter_code
_entity_poly.pdbx_strand_id
1 'polypeptide(L)'
;MPNYCDYEMKIKGSKEAIARVLECLNADYNYGEGKPSHKHFFRVFDATKDGNARKNADGTYTQLIYGYCAWSVSSCMLDGGFSYYQSVKKDHPEIFMGTTLAEQSEDCEIEVFSEEPGMGFSEHYIFKNGECLCDDECEITSGGYDESGKPTEDIDWDTYEGETLIFNPYRFGRTQQFLWNI
;
A
#
# COMPACT_ATOMS: atom_id res chain seq x y z
N MET A 1 -9.25 9.26 -15.23
CA MET A 1 -9.02 7.97 -14.57
C MET A 1 -8.03 8.20 -13.46
N PRO A 2 -8.16 7.60 -12.29
CA PRO A 2 -7.12 7.71 -11.29
C PRO A 2 -5.86 6.98 -11.80
N ASN A 3 -4.69 7.47 -11.44
CA ASN A 3 -3.48 6.69 -11.59
C ASN A 3 -3.55 5.49 -10.66
N TYR A 4 -3.00 4.38 -11.07
CA TYR A 4 -2.89 3.18 -10.24
C TYR A 4 -1.54 3.19 -9.53
N CYS A 5 -1.59 3.01 -8.22
CA CYS A 5 -0.43 2.84 -7.37
C CYS A 5 -0.35 1.38 -6.96
N ASP A 6 0.71 0.70 -7.34
CA ASP A 6 0.97 -0.68 -6.93
C ASP A 6 1.47 -0.71 -5.49
N TYR A 7 1.04 -1.71 -4.72
CA TYR A 7 1.53 -1.89 -3.36
C TYR A 7 1.85 -3.35 -3.04
N GLU A 8 2.81 -3.52 -2.15
CA GLU A 8 3.11 -4.76 -1.45
C GLU A 8 2.93 -4.56 0.05
N MET A 9 2.18 -5.44 0.68
CA MET A 9 1.87 -5.35 2.11
C MET A 9 2.24 -6.65 2.82
N LYS A 10 2.88 -6.52 3.98
CA LYS A 10 3.17 -7.60 4.89
C LYS A 10 2.42 -7.38 6.19
N ILE A 11 1.58 -8.35 6.57
CA ILE A 11 0.84 -8.32 7.82
C ILE A 11 1.40 -9.40 8.72
N LYS A 12 1.78 -9.03 9.95
CA LYS A 12 2.22 -9.97 11.00
C LYS A 12 1.33 -9.86 12.22
N GLY A 13 0.63 -10.96 12.58
CA GLY A 13 -0.30 -10.96 13.70
C GLY A 13 -0.99 -12.31 13.90
N SER A 14 -2.14 -12.29 14.57
CA SER A 14 -3.03 -13.43 14.65
C SER A 14 -3.69 -13.72 13.29
N LYS A 15 -4.27 -14.89 13.11
CA LYS A 15 -5.05 -15.20 11.91
C LYS A 15 -6.27 -14.29 11.77
N GLU A 16 -6.88 -13.95 12.89
CA GLU A 16 -8.04 -13.09 12.97
C GLU A 16 -7.71 -11.66 12.55
N ALA A 17 -6.56 -11.12 13.01
CA ALA A 17 -6.08 -9.80 12.60
C ALA A 17 -5.79 -9.76 11.10
N ILE A 18 -5.10 -10.77 10.56
CA ILE A 18 -4.82 -10.88 9.13
C ILE A 18 -6.13 -10.95 8.33
N ALA A 19 -7.10 -11.77 8.76
CA ALA A 19 -8.38 -11.90 8.07
C ALA A 19 -9.16 -10.58 8.06
N ARG A 20 -9.15 -9.84 9.16
CA ARG A 20 -9.79 -8.52 9.28
C ARG A 20 -9.18 -7.52 8.30
N VAL A 21 -7.84 -7.41 8.23
CA VAL A 21 -7.18 -6.51 7.28
C VAL A 21 -7.49 -6.89 5.84
N LEU A 22 -7.47 -8.19 5.51
CA LEU A 22 -7.86 -8.69 4.20
C LEU A 22 -9.31 -8.36 3.82
N GLU A 23 -10.22 -8.43 4.78
CA GLU A 23 -11.61 -8.03 4.59
C GLU A 23 -11.72 -6.55 4.25
N CYS A 24 -10.96 -5.68 4.94
CA CYS A 24 -10.91 -4.25 4.65
C CYS A 24 -10.31 -3.93 3.27
N LEU A 25 -9.35 -4.73 2.79
CA LEU A 25 -8.73 -4.57 1.48
C LEU A 25 -9.64 -5.01 0.32
N ASN A 26 -10.52 -5.99 0.55
CA ASN A 26 -11.38 -6.61 -0.47
C ASN A 26 -12.83 -6.12 -0.42
N ALA A 27 -13.10 -5.05 0.29
CA ALA A 27 -14.45 -4.52 0.39
C ALA A 27 -14.91 -3.87 -0.93
N ASP A 28 -16.14 -4.14 -1.31
CA ASP A 28 -16.74 -3.56 -2.52
C ASP A 28 -17.08 -2.08 -2.33
N TYR A 29 -16.64 -1.26 -3.29
CA TYR A 29 -16.74 0.20 -3.24
C TYR A 29 -17.98 0.81 -3.85
N ASN A 30 -18.97 0.04 -4.22
CA ASN A 30 -20.16 0.56 -4.89
C ASN A 30 -21.02 1.43 -3.94
N TYR A 31 -20.51 2.62 -3.63
CA TYR A 31 -21.27 3.65 -2.90
C TYR A 31 -22.60 4.04 -3.56
N GLY A 32 -22.85 3.60 -4.81
CA GLY A 32 -24.10 3.83 -5.53
C GLY A 32 -25.18 2.77 -5.30
N GLU A 33 -24.82 1.59 -4.82
CA GLU A 33 -25.75 0.44 -4.76
C GLU A 33 -26.06 -0.05 -3.34
N GLY A 34 -25.51 0.58 -2.31
CA GLY A 34 -25.79 0.21 -0.92
C GLY A 34 -24.69 0.62 0.05
N LYS A 35 -24.95 0.49 1.36
CA LYS A 35 -23.94 0.73 2.40
C LYS A 35 -22.95 -0.43 2.37
N PRO A 36 -21.62 -0.16 2.44
CA PRO A 36 -20.65 -1.20 2.70
C PRO A 36 -21.05 -2.00 3.94
N SER A 37 -20.93 -3.32 3.89
CA SER A 37 -21.33 -4.18 5.01
C SER A 37 -20.30 -4.24 6.12
N HIS A 38 -19.07 -3.78 5.88
CA HIS A 38 -17.94 -3.81 6.80
C HIS A 38 -16.96 -2.66 6.53
N LYS A 39 -16.03 -2.46 7.46
CA LYS A 39 -14.96 -1.46 7.31
C LYS A 39 -14.11 -1.77 6.09
N HIS A 40 -13.63 -0.72 5.40
CA HIS A 40 -12.83 -0.86 4.19
C HIS A 40 -11.83 0.29 4.04
N PHE A 41 -10.71 0.02 3.36
CA PHE A 41 -9.82 1.05 2.86
C PHE A 41 -10.43 1.75 1.66
N PHE A 42 -10.08 3.02 1.47
CA PHE A 42 -10.63 3.80 0.37
C PHE A 42 -9.96 3.43 -0.95
N ARG A 43 -10.77 3.14 -1.98
CA ARG A 43 -10.32 2.91 -3.37
C ARG A 43 -9.12 1.98 -3.54
N VAL A 44 -9.06 0.91 -2.79
CA VAL A 44 -8.23 -0.25 -3.09
C VAL A 44 -8.98 -1.08 -4.13
N PHE A 45 -8.35 -1.41 -5.25
CA PHE A 45 -9.01 -2.08 -6.36
C PHE A 45 -8.67 -3.55 -6.44
N ASP A 46 -7.52 -3.94 -5.92
CA ASP A 46 -7.09 -5.34 -5.86
C ASP A 46 -6.26 -5.61 -4.61
N ALA A 47 -6.42 -6.80 -4.07
CA ALA A 47 -5.63 -7.31 -2.95
C ALA A 47 -5.49 -8.83 -3.05
N THR A 48 -4.41 -9.27 -3.63
CA THR A 48 -4.10 -10.68 -3.86
C THR A 48 -3.14 -11.20 -2.81
N LYS A 49 -3.47 -12.33 -2.16
CA LYS A 49 -2.57 -13.01 -1.22
C LYS A 49 -1.46 -13.74 -1.95
N ASP A 50 -0.23 -13.59 -1.48
CA ASP A 50 0.89 -14.44 -1.89
C ASP A 50 0.90 -15.72 -1.06
N GLY A 51 0.18 -16.70 -1.55
CA GLY A 51 0.04 -17.99 -0.88
C GLY A 51 -0.72 -17.96 0.45
N ASN A 52 -0.45 -18.92 1.30
CA ASN A 52 -1.05 -19.03 2.63
C ASN A 52 -0.20 -18.33 3.69
N ALA A 53 -0.86 -17.80 4.72
CA ALA A 53 -0.17 -17.23 5.87
C ALA A 53 0.81 -18.23 6.51
N ARG A 54 2.05 -17.79 6.71
CA ARG A 54 3.12 -18.61 7.30
C ARG A 54 3.15 -18.42 8.81
N LYS A 55 3.21 -19.51 9.56
CA LYS A 55 3.36 -19.47 11.02
C LYS A 55 4.80 -19.13 11.40
N ASN A 56 4.97 -18.15 12.27
CA ASN A 56 6.25 -17.73 12.81
C ASN A 56 6.63 -18.52 14.08
N ALA A 57 7.89 -18.45 14.47
CA ALA A 57 8.38 -19.12 15.68
C ALA A 57 7.76 -18.57 16.96
N ASP A 58 7.33 -17.29 16.97
CA ASP A 58 6.65 -16.62 18.09
C ASP A 58 5.15 -16.95 18.18
N GLY A 59 4.64 -17.81 17.29
CA GLY A 59 3.25 -18.22 17.25
C GLY A 59 2.34 -17.31 16.42
N THR A 60 2.81 -16.14 16.00
CA THR A 60 2.10 -15.27 15.05
C THR A 60 2.11 -15.86 13.65
N TYR A 61 1.41 -15.19 12.73
CA TYR A 61 1.40 -15.53 11.31
C TYR A 61 1.86 -14.32 10.51
N THR A 62 2.46 -14.57 9.35
CA THR A 62 2.79 -13.54 8.36
C THR A 62 2.08 -13.85 7.05
N GLN A 63 1.37 -12.86 6.52
CA GLN A 63 0.74 -12.88 5.20
C GLN A 63 1.34 -11.78 4.34
N LEU A 64 1.72 -12.13 3.13
CA LEU A 64 2.08 -11.18 2.09
C LEU A 64 0.89 -10.96 1.17
N ILE A 65 0.70 -9.71 0.76
CA ILE A 65 -0.37 -9.25 -0.11
C ILE A 65 0.23 -8.29 -1.11
N TYR A 66 -0.28 -8.29 -2.31
CA TYR A 66 0.01 -7.30 -3.33
C TYR A 66 -1.27 -6.91 -4.06
N GLY A 67 -1.29 -5.70 -4.55
CA GLY A 67 -2.45 -5.16 -5.23
C GLY A 67 -2.20 -3.75 -5.72
N TYR A 68 -3.27 -3.06 -6.02
CA TYR A 68 -3.20 -1.68 -6.44
C TYR A 68 -4.37 -0.86 -5.90
N CYS A 69 -4.11 0.42 -5.68
CA CYS A 69 -5.08 1.40 -5.21
C CYS A 69 -5.07 2.66 -6.09
N ALA A 70 -5.97 3.60 -5.83
CA ALA A 70 -5.98 4.88 -6.54
C ALA A 70 -4.92 5.81 -5.97
N TRP A 71 -4.11 6.41 -6.83
CA TRP A 71 -3.12 7.46 -6.55
C TRP A 71 -1.96 7.06 -5.65
N SER A 72 -2.20 6.70 -4.38
CA SER A 72 -1.18 6.37 -3.39
C SER A 72 -1.77 5.60 -2.21
N VAL A 73 -0.93 4.90 -1.45
CA VAL A 73 -1.33 4.29 -0.17
C VAL A 73 -1.69 5.37 0.84
N SER A 74 -0.95 6.48 0.89
CA SER A 74 -1.27 7.61 1.77
C SER A 74 -2.68 8.15 1.50
N SER A 75 -3.06 8.31 0.23
CA SER A 75 -4.39 8.79 -0.15
C SER A 75 -5.52 7.81 0.20
N CYS A 76 -5.25 6.51 0.16
CA CYS A 76 -6.27 5.46 0.25
C CYS A 76 -6.39 4.81 1.62
N MET A 77 -5.29 4.75 2.40
CA MET A 77 -5.20 3.93 3.60
C MET A 77 -4.74 4.68 4.85
N LEU A 78 -4.35 5.97 4.75
CA LEU A 78 -3.95 6.76 5.90
C LEU A 78 -5.04 7.76 6.31
N ASP A 79 -4.97 8.22 7.56
CA ASP A 79 -5.83 9.31 8.04
C ASP A 79 -5.39 10.63 7.39
N GLY A 80 -6.35 11.45 7.02
CA GLY A 80 -6.07 12.69 6.31
C GLY A 80 -5.90 12.53 4.80
N GLY A 81 -5.95 11.31 4.28
CA GLY A 81 -5.93 11.02 2.86
C GLY A 81 -7.03 11.75 2.08
N PHE A 82 -7.52 11.23 1.05
CA PHE A 82 -8.38 11.88 0.07
C PHE A 82 -9.48 12.82 0.64
N SER A 83 -9.49 14.08 0.22
CA SER A 83 -10.38 15.14 0.79
C SER A 83 -11.88 14.83 0.70
N TYR A 84 -12.31 14.13 -0.34
CA TYR A 84 -13.70 13.67 -0.48
C TYR A 84 -14.09 12.69 0.64
N TYR A 85 -13.17 11.82 1.01
CA TYR A 85 -13.37 10.83 2.05
C TYR A 85 -13.53 11.50 3.43
N GLN A 86 -12.73 12.53 3.69
CA GLN A 86 -12.86 13.36 4.90
C GLN A 86 -14.19 14.12 4.95
N SER A 87 -14.70 14.60 3.80
CA SER A 87 -16.03 15.20 3.73
C SER A 87 -17.12 14.19 4.09
N VAL A 88 -17.08 12.98 3.54
CA VAL A 88 -18.07 11.93 3.87
C VAL A 88 -18.01 11.57 5.34
N LYS A 89 -16.82 11.42 5.91
CA LYS A 89 -16.62 11.15 7.35
C LYS A 89 -17.24 12.26 8.22
N LYS A 90 -17.05 13.52 7.81
CA LYS A 90 -17.55 14.69 8.53
C LYS A 90 -19.06 14.86 8.40
N ASP A 91 -19.57 14.73 7.17
CA ASP A 91 -20.95 15.12 6.85
C ASP A 91 -21.93 13.96 7.03
N HIS A 92 -21.45 12.71 6.96
CA HIS A 92 -22.25 11.49 7.04
C HIS A 92 -21.58 10.40 7.89
N PRO A 93 -21.24 10.70 9.16
CA PRO A 93 -20.52 9.75 10.01
C PRO A 93 -21.28 8.43 10.24
N GLU A 94 -22.61 8.46 10.14
CA GLU A 94 -23.48 7.29 10.36
C GLU A 94 -23.40 6.24 9.24
N ILE A 95 -22.89 6.61 8.08
CA ILE A 95 -22.70 5.69 6.94
C ILE A 95 -21.23 5.48 6.61
N PHE A 96 -20.34 6.19 7.29
CA PHE A 96 -18.91 6.09 7.05
C PHE A 96 -18.37 4.76 7.59
N MET A 97 -17.89 3.92 6.69
CA MET A 97 -17.31 2.61 6.97
C MET A 97 -15.81 2.54 6.64
N GLY A 98 -15.19 3.70 6.48
CA GLY A 98 -13.76 3.79 6.19
C GLY A 98 -12.89 3.40 7.39
N THR A 99 -11.69 2.91 7.08
CA THR A 99 -10.66 2.58 8.07
C THR A 99 -9.28 2.99 7.57
N THR A 100 -8.31 3.01 8.49
CA THR A 100 -6.92 3.37 8.21
C THR A 100 -5.97 2.23 8.58
N LEU A 101 -4.72 2.29 8.10
CA LEU A 101 -3.67 1.35 8.50
C LEU A 101 -3.40 1.43 10.01
N ALA A 102 -3.45 2.63 10.60
CA ALA A 102 -3.32 2.81 12.04
C ALA A 102 -4.40 2.02 12.79
N GLU A 103 -5.69 2.20 12.46
CA GLU A 103 -6.79 1.48 13.10
C GLU A 103 -6.68 -0.04 12.92
N GLN A 104 -6.24 -0.50 11.76
CA GLN A 104 -6.13 -1.93 11.47
C GLN A 104 -4.89 -2.58 12.11
N SER A 105 -3.91 -1.80 12.54
CA SER A 105 -2.67 -2.27 13.16
C SER A 105 -2.70 -2.35 14.68
N GLU A 106 -3.83 -2.11 15.34
CA GLU A 106 -3.94 -2.12 16.82
C GLU A 106 -3.45 -3.43 17.46
N ASP A 107 -3.64 -4.58 16.81
CA ASP A 107 -3.27 -5.91 17.30
C ASP A 107 -2.36 -6.69 16.32
N CYS A 108 -1.78 -6.01 15.35
CA CYS A 108 -0.84 -6.59 14.39
C CYS A 108 0.18 -5.55 13.93
N GLU A 109 1.16 -5.99 13.16
CA GLU A 109 2.11 -5.15 12.47
C GLU A 109 1.79 -5.19 10.97
N ILE A 110 1.70 -4.02 10.35
CA ILE A 110 1.47 -3.85 8.92
C ILE A 110 2.62 -3.05 8.35
N GLU A 111 3.34 -3.61 7.40
CA GLU A 111 4.36 -2.94 6.62
C GLU A 111 3.91 -2.91 5.17
N VAL A 112 3.94 -1.73 4.55
CA VAL A 112 3.51 -1.55 3.17
C VAL A 112 4.49 -0.69 2.40
N PHE A 113 4.82 -1.14 1.19
CA PHE A 113 5.52 -0.38 0.17
C PHE A 113 4.57 -0.12 -0.98
N SER A 114 4.64 1.07 -1.56
CA SER A 114 3.88 1.38 -2.78
C SER A 114 4.69 2.19 -3.77
N GLU A 115 4.29 2.14 -5.02
CA GLU A 115 4.95 2.85 -6.12
C GLU A 115 3.93 3.29 -7.17
N GLU A 116 4.08 4.52 -7.61
CA GLU A 116 3.37 5.06 -8.76
C GLU A 116 4.40 5.67 -9.73
N PRO A 117 4.92 4.87 -10.69
CA PRO A 117 5.97 5.32 -11.61
C PRO A 117 5.54 6.47 -12.52
N GLY A 118 4.25 6.58 -12.85
CA GLY A 118 3.73 7.64 -13.69
C GLY A 118 3.69 9.01 -13.01
N MET A 119 3.61 9.03 -11.68
CA MET A 119 3.70 10.23 -10.84
C MET A 119 5.08 10.39 -10.22
N GLY A 120 5.93 9.38 -10.32
CA GLY A 120 7.31 9.44 -9.91
C GLY A 120 7.53 9.40 -8.39
N PHE A 121 6.77 8.59 -7.65
CA PHE A 121 6.98 8.44 -6.21
C PHE A 121 6.91 6.99 -5.73
N SER A 122 7.52 6.73 -4.57
CA SER A 122 7.33 5.52 -3.77
C SER A 122 7.09 5.87 -2.30
N GLU A 123 6.37 5.00 -1.60
CA GLU A 123 6.03 5.16 -0.19
C GLU A 123 6.42 3.91 0.59
N HIS A 124 6.82 4.09 1.85
CA HIS A 124 7.07 3.01 2.80
C HIS A 124 6.49 3.35 4.16
N TYR A 125 5.57 2.54 4.63
CA TYR A 125 4.93 2.71 5.93
C TYR A 125 5.07 1.47 6.79
N ILE A 126 5.26 1.67 8.09
CA ILE A 126 5.16 0.61 9.11
C ILE A 126 4.22 1.08 10.20
N PHE A 127 3.16 0.30 10.44
CA PHE A 127 2.19 0.52 11.50
C PHE A 127 2.20 -0.63 12.50
N LYS A 128 2.11 -0.31 13.79
CA LYS A 128 2.03 -1.29 14.88
C LYS A 128 1.38 -0.68 16.10
N ASN A 129 0.49 -1.43 16.75
CA ASN A 129 -0.25 -0.98 17.93
C ASN A 129 -1.00 0.34 17.71
N GLY A 130 -1.50 0.58 16.50
CA GLY A 130 -2.18 1.83 16.12
C GLY A 130 -1.26 3.00 15.79
N GLU A 131 0.06 2.85 15.90
CA GLU A 131 1.05 3.91 15.68
C GLU A 131 1.81 3.72 14.37
N CYS A 132 2.12 4.84 13.70
CA CYS A 132 3.01 4.86 12.55
C CYS A 132 4.46 4.89 13.04
N LEU A 133 5.23 3.86 12.72
CA LEU A 133 6.64 3.73 13.10
C LEU A 133 7.59 4.14 11.98
N CYS A 134 7.14 4.12 10.73
CA CYS A 134 7.88 4.54 9.55
C CYS A 134 6.90 5.24 8.61
N ASP A 135 7.29 6.39 8.11
CA ASP A 135 6.55 7.22 7.16
C ASP A 135 7.58 7.86 6.23
N ASP A 136 7.96 7.10 5.21
CA ASP A 136 8.96 7.51 4.21
C ASP A 136 8.30 7.63 2.85
N GLU A 137 8.54 8.75 2.17
CA GLU A 137 8.14 9.02 0.80
C GLU A 137 9.35 9.45 -0.01
N CYS A 138 9.55 8.86 -1.18
CA CYS A 138 10.66 9.14 -2.07
C CYS A 138 10.16 9.46 -3.48
N GLU A 139 10.81 10.43 -4.14
CA GLU A 139 10.61 10.65 -5.57
C GLU A 139 11.29 9.54 -6.38
N ILE A 140 10.57 9.04 -7.39
CA ILE A 140 11.13 8.15 -8.41
C ILE A 140 11.42 8.99 -9.65
N THR A 141 12.67 9.09 -10.04
CA THR A 141 13.01 9.65 -11.34
C THR A 141 12.67 8.63 -12.43
N SER A 142 11.47 8.73 -12.97
CA SER A 142 11.04 7.91 -14.09
C SER A 142 11.50 8.54 -15.40
N GLY A 143 12.40 7.88 -16.07
CA GLY A 143 12.54 8.05 -17.50
C GLY A 143 13.23 9.33 -18.01
N GLY A 144 14.44 9.21 -18.36
CA GLY A 144 15.17 10.14 -19.19
C GLY A 144 16.22 10.99 -18.49
N TYR A 145 16.08 11.30 -17.20
CA TYR A 145 17.04 12.14 -16.48
C TYR A 145 17.17 11.72 -15.02
N ASP A 146 18.40 11.75 -14.50
CA ASP A 146 18.69 11.62 -13.08
C ASP A 146 18.43 12.95 -12.34
N GLU A 147 18.57 12.94 -11.01
CA GLU A 147 18.40 14.12 -10.17
C GLU A 147 19.35 15.28 -10.53
N SER A 148 20.46 14.98 -11.21
CA SER A 148 21.41 15.98 -11.72
C SER A 148 21.03 16.51 -13.10
N GLY A 149 19.96 16.01 -13.71
CA GLY A 149 19.52 16.38 -15.06
C GLY A 149 20.31 15.68 -16.17
N LYS A 150 21.02 14.59 -15.88
CA LYS A 150 21.68 13.78 -16.91
C LYS A 150 20.73 12.74 -17.48
N PRO A 151 20.81 12.44 -18.78
CA PRO A 151 20.04 11.37 -19.38
C PRO A 151 20.30 10.03 -18.70
N THR A 152 19.25 9.32 -18.34
CA THR A 152 19.33 7.99 -17.69
C THR A 152 19.76 6.87 -18.64
N GLU A 153 19.80 7.13 -19.94
CA GLU A 153 20.24 6.18 -20.94
C GLU A 153 21.70 5.73 -20.76
N ASP A 154 22.51 6.56 -20.06
CA ASP A 154 23.90 6.26 -19.75
C ASP A 154 24.12 5.75 -18.32
N ILE A 155 23.06 5.52 -17.55
CA ILE A 155 23.19 5.02 -16.18
C ILE A 155 23.30 3.50 -16.22
N ASP A 156 24.40 2.99 -15.72
CA ASP A 156 24.56 1.60 -15.37
C ASP A 156 23.78 1.33 -14.07
N TRP A 157 22.57 0.81 -14.21
CA TRP A 157 21.67 0.53 -13.09
C TRP A 157 22.20 -0.49 -12.10
N ASP A 158 23.16 -1.34 -12.51
CA ASP A 158 23.79 -2.31 -11.62
C ASP A 158 24.81 -1.65 -10.68
N THR A 159 25.26 -0.45 -11.00
CA THR A 159 26.25 0.30 -10.22
C THR A 159 25.76 1.63 -9.69
N TYR A 160 24.50 1.99 -9.97
CA TYR A 160 23.92 3.25 -9.54
C TYR A 160 23.67 3.29 -8.02
N GLU A 161 24.41 4.14 -7.32
CA GLU A 161 24.30 4.36 -5.86
C GLU A 161 23.48 5.62 -5.47
N GLY A 162 22.64 6.12 -6.36
CA GLY A 162 21.75 7.26 -6.07
C GLY A 162 20.59 6.88 -5.16
N GLU A 163 20.04 7.84 -4.44
CA GLU A 163 18.90 7.63 -3.52
C GLU A 163 17.59 7.26 -4.23
N THR A 164 17.66 7.20 -5.53
CA THR A 164 16.53 6.95 -6.32
C THR A 164 16.20 5.55 -6.46
N LEU A 165 15.58 4.91 -5.73
CA LEU A 165 15.22 3.83 -6.06
C LEU A 165 14.51 3.12 -5.79
N ILE A 166 13.74 3.10 -5.90
CA ILE A 166 13.40 2.36 -5.96
C ILE A 166 12.68 1.31 -6.19
N PHE A 167 12.65 0.80 -7.08
CA PHE A 167 12.25 -0.50 -7.40
C PHE A 167 13.14 -1.47 -6.69
N ASN A 168 12.79 -1.89 -5.52
CA ASN A 168 13.33 -3.12 -4.96
C ASN A 168 12.31 -4.25 -5.19
N PRO A 169 12.42 -5.00 -6.28
CA PRO A 169 11.48 -6.06 -6.64
C PRO A 169 11.47 -7.22 -5.66
N TYR A 170 12.32 -7.18 -4.65
CA TYR A 170 12.49 -8.25 -3.65
C TYR A 170 12.07 -7.82 -2.23
N ARG A 171 11.34 -6.73 -2.06
CA ARG A 171 11.01 -6.18 -0.72
C ARG A 171 10.46 -7.25 0.22
N PHE A 172 9.56 -8.09 -0.25
CA PHE A 172 9.05 -9.22 0.52
C PHE A 172 9.29 -10.58 -0.12
N GLY A 173 10.27 -10.69 -1.04
CA GLY A 173 10.62 -11.95 -1.71
C GLY A 173 9.91 -12.18 -3.03
N ARG A 174 9.29 -11.17 -3.61
CA ARG A 174 8.79 -11.24 -4.99
C ARG A 174 9.93 -11.42 -5.98
N THR A 175 9.72 -12.25 -6.98
CA THR A 175 10.61 -12.36 -8.12
C THR A 175 10.22 -11.35 -9.19
N GLN A 176 11.21 -10.74 -9.83
CA GLN A 176 11.09 -9.67 -10.85
C GLN A 176 10.09 -9.92 -12.00
N GLN A 177 9.56 -11.13 -12.14
CA GLN A 177 8.72 -11.51 -13.28
C GLN A 177 7.34 -10.85 -13.36
N PHE A 178 6.88 -10.18 -12.31
CA PHE A 178 5.53 -9.59 -12.29
C PHE A 178 5.45 -8.12 -12.64
N LEU A 179 6.57 -7.40 -12.70
CA LEU A 179 6.58 -5.95 -12.87
C LEU A 179 6.64 -5.47 -14.33
N TRP A 180 6.78 -6.37 -15.30
CA TRP A 180 6.99 -6.02 -16.70
C TRP A 180 5.94 -6.55 -17.68
N ASN A 181 4.81 -7.01 -17.20
CA ASN A 181 3.68 -7.48 -18.03
C ASN A 181 2.49 -6.52 -18.00
N ILE A 182 2.77 -5.23 -18.02
CA ILE A 182 1.76 -4.21 -18.30
C ILE A 182 2.05 -3.58 -19.67
#